data_3ea36f7f7ffd15e96de4b55aa77cccab
#
_entry.id   3ea36f7f7ffd15e96de4b55aa77cccab
#
_cell.length_a   1.000
_cell.length_b   1.000
_cell.length_c   1.000
_cell.angle_alpha   90.00
_cell.angle_beta   90.00
_cell.angle_gamma   90.00
#
_symmetry.space_group_name_H-M   'P 1'
#
loop_
_entity.id
_entity.type
_entity.pdbx_description
1 polymer ?
#
loop_
_entity_poly.entity_id
_entity_poly.type
_entity_poly.pdbx_seq_one_letter_code
_entity_poly.pdbx_strand_id
1 'polypeptide(L)'
;MNDDFRITDCSARVILDSRGNTTVEASVKIGNFIGTCGAPSGASTGATEVIPFRNGSPEETVENFYARVRQRLIGFNAFNQSGFDDLLREIDGSENFADIGGNLSTALSIACAKAVANKLGIPLYRYAGGNFRAKLPKPLGNVLGGGKHAINGTTIQEFLVSNSSDSFLKAIMVNSKIHKRVGQLLSEKLPGQSIGVGDERAWVASISDEDAMDIMKRACNEISSEEKVNVVMGSDLAASNFFDGSSYNYRNHKLSRDQQIDFVKAMVKEKGFTIIEDPMDEEDFDGFSLITSSVGSRALIVGDDIYTTNARRIEKGIEMHSTNAVLIKVNQIGTLTETWRAVKAATEASMKNVISHRSGETTDDFIAHLSIAFSSSYIKTGTIGGERLAKLNELVRIEEELKE
;
A
#
# COMPACT_ATOMS: atom_id res chain seq x y z
N MET A 1 -34.96 -12.61 10.49
CA MET A 1 -33.75 -12.76 9.65
C MET A 1 -32.49 -12.06 10.19
N ASN A 2 -32.56 -11.28 11.29
CA ASN A 2 -31.40 -10.49 11.78
C ASN A 2 -30.50 -11.16 12.83
N ASP A 3 -30.87 -12.31 13.40
CA ASP A 3 -30.05 -12.96 14.46
C ASP A 3 -28.88 -13.79 13.89
N ASP A 4 -28.88 -14.04 12.60
CA ASP A 4 -27.93 -14.96 11.98
C ASP A 4 -26.51 -14.39 11.81
N PHE A 5 -26.32 -13.06 11.82
CA PHE A 5 -25.03 -12.38 11.68
C PHE A 5 -24.51 -11.69 12.95
N ARG A 6 -25.04 -12.06 14.14
CA ARG A 6 -24.55 -11.51 15.39
C ARG A 6 -23.16 -12.01 15.75
N ILE A 7 -22.31 -11.09 16.12
CA ILE A 7 -20.98 -11.39 16.65
C ILE A 7 -21.13 -12.17 17.96
N THR A 8 -20.61 -13.39 17.97
CA THR A 8 -20.65 -14.28 19.15
C THR A 8 -19.40 -14.19 19.98
N ASP A 9 -18.27 -13.83 19.38
CA ASP A 9 -16.99 -13.61 20.07
C ASP A 9 -16.06 -12.74 19.26
N CYS A 10 -15.10 -12.09 19.93
CA CYS A 10 -13.97 -11.37 19.34
C CYS A 10 -12.73 -11.61 20.17
N SER A 11 -11.59 -11.67 19.51
CA SER A 11 -10.28 -11.75 20.20
C SER A 11 -9.26 -10.88 19.50
N ALA A 12 -8.25 -10.45 20.24
CA ALA A 12 -7.10 -9.75 19.72
C ALA A 12 -5.83 -10.29 20.38
N ARG A 13 -4.71 -10.22 19.67
CA ARG A 13 -3.40 -10.64 20.16
C ARG A 13 -2.29 -9.84 19.52
N VAL A 14 -1.15 -9.80 20.19
CA VAL A 14 0.10 -9.29 19.60
C VAL A 14 0.70 -10.38 18.72
N ILE A 15 1.15 -9.98 17.54
CA ILE A 15 1.91 -10.82 16.59
C ILE A 15 3.14 -10.05 16.10
N LEU A 16 4.00 -10.69 15.31
CA LEU A 16 5.15 -10.03 14.68
C LEU A 16 4.83 -9.67 13.22
N ASP A 17 5.31 -8.50 12.80
CA ASP A 17 5.38 -8.12 11.39
C ASP A 17 6.65 -8.68 10.71
N SER A 18 6.79 -8.46 9.40
CA SER A 18 7.92 -8.94 8.58
C SER A 18 9.28 -8.32 8.95
N ARG A 19 9.29 -7.27 9.77
CA ARG A 19 10.50 -6.63 10.30
C ARG A 19 10.85 -7.13 11.69
N GLY A 20 10.03 -8.03 12.27
CA GLY A 20 10.17 -8.51 13.64
C GLY A 20 9.68 -7.53 14.70
N ASN A 21 8.94 -6.49 14.32
CA ASN A 21 8.27 -5.59 15.25
C ASN A 21 6.90 -6.16 15.64
N THR A 22 6.44 -5.81 16.86
CA THR A 22 5.12 -6.19 17.32
C THR A 22 4.03 -5.39 16.59
N THR A 23 2.95 -6.08 16.23
CA THR A 23 1.69 -5.54 15.72
C THR A 23 0.51 -6.33 16.29
N VAL A 24 -0.69 -6.10 15.81
CA VAL A 24 -1.89 -6.74 16.32
C VAL A 24 -2.61 -7.58 15.27
N GLU A 25 -3.17 -8.71 15.70
CA GLU A 25 -4.11 -9.52 14.95
C GLU A 25 -5.43 -9.56 15.72
N ALA A 26 -6.55 -9.41 15.00
CA ALA A 26 -7.88 -9.56 15.57
C ALA A 26 -8.68 -10.65 14.86
N SER A 27 -9.58 -11.30 15.60
CA SER A 27 -10.55 -12.25 15.06
C SER A 27 -11.96 -11.87 15.48
N VAL A 28 -12.90 -12.01 14.55
CA VAL A 28 -14.34 -11.83 14.77
C VAL A 28 -15.05 -13.14 14.46
N LYS A 29 -15.95 -13.58 15.33
CA LYS A 29 -16.67 -14.84 15.23
C LYS A 29 -18.18 -14.61 15.10
N ILE A 30 -18.82 -15.30 14.15
CA ILE A 30 -20.28 -15.30 13.91
C ILE A 30 -20.73 -16.75 13.88
N GLY A 31 -21.22 -17.27 15.02
CA GLY A 31 -21.48 -18.71 15.18
C GLY A 31 -20.20 -19.53 15.01
N ASN A 32 -20.13 -20.36 13.98
CA ASN A 32 -18.94 -21.19 13.67
C ASN A 32 -17.98 -20.54 12.66
N PHE A 33 -18.32 -19.40 12.10
CA PHE A 33 -17.52 -18.71 11.10
C PHE A 33 -16.60 -17.67 11.75
N ILE A 34 -15.34 -17.68 11.36
CA ILE A 34 -14.33 -16.79 11.93
C ILE A 34 -13.67 -16.01 10.77
N GLY A 35 -13.54 -14.73 10.95
CA GLY A 35 -12.65 -13.89 10.16
C GLY A 35 -11.47 -13.44 11.02
N THR A 36 -10.27 -13.46 10.47
CA THR A 36 -9.05 -13.04 11.17
C THR A 36 -8.27 -12.09 10.29
N CYS A 37 -7.66 -11.07 10.87
CA CYS A 37 -6.79 -10.13 10.16
C CYS A 37 -5.63 -9.68 11.04
N GLY A 38 -4.42 -9.75 10.48
CA GLY A 38 -3.21 -9.15 11.04
C GLY A 38 -2.97 -7.78 10.41
N ALA A 39 -2.88 -6.72 11.23
CA ALA A 39 -2.65 -5.37 10.74
C ALA A 39 -1.18 -5.16 10.37
N PRO A 40 -0.88 -4.53 9.20
CA PRO A 40 0.46 -4.11 8.84
C PRO A 40 0.89 -2.84 9.58
N SER A 41 2.19 -2.48 9.50
CA SER A 41 2.75 -1.26 10.11
C SER A 41 3.71 -0.55 9.16
N GLY A 42 3.59 0.78 9.03
CA GLY A 42 4.51 1.59 8.20
C GLY A 42 5.86 1.83 8.87
N ALA A 43 6.93 2.00 8.07
CA ALA A 43 8.20 2.59 8.51
C ALA A 43 8.20 4.11 8.30
N SER A 44 7.61 4.56 7.19
CA SER A 44 7.26 5.95 6.94
C SER A 44 5.77 6.12 7.19
N THR A 45 5.38 7.22 7.84
CA THR A 45 3.97 7.54 8.14
C THR A 45 3.74 9.00 7.80
N GLY A 46 2.71 9.28 6.98
CA GLY A 46 2.25 10.63 6.71
C GLY A 46 1.66 11.26 7.98
N ALA A 47 1.77 12.57 8.10
CA ALA A 47 1.40 13.31 9.32
C ALA A 47 -0.08 13.16 9.71
N THR A 48 -0.94 12.79 8.77
CA THR A 48 -2.39 12.69 8.99
C THR A 48 -2.89 11.24 9.10
N GLU A 49 -2.00 10.26 9.19
CA GLU A 49 -2.39 8.87 9.49
C GLU A 49 -2.98 8.74 10.89
N VAL A 50 -3.86 7.76 11.06
CA VAL A 50 -4.38 7.40 12.40
C VAL A 50 -3.24 6.87 13.30
N ILE A 51 -3.38 7.04 14.60
CA ILE A 51 -2.41 6.54 15.58
C ILE A 51 -2.44 4.99 15.58
N PRO A 52 -1.34 4.31 15.25
CA PRO A 52 -1.36 2.86 15.04
C PRO A 52 -1.70 2.07 16.31
N PHE A 53 -1.19 2.49 17.46
CA PHE A 53 -1.36 1.79 18.74
C PHE A 53 -1.62 2.78 19.87
N ARG A 54 -2.48 2.39 20.81
CA ARG A 54 -2.67 3.11 22.09
C ARG A 54 -1.31 3.30 22.78
N ASN A 55 -0.99 4.54 23.15
CA ASN A 55 0.29 4.90 23.78
C ASN A 55 1.54 4.36 23.06
N GLY A 56 1.44 4.06 21.76
CA GLY A 56 2.52 3.46 20.98
C GLY A 56 2.80 1.98 21.28
N SER A 57 1.94 1.29 22.05
CA SER A 57 2.12 -0.11 22.50
C SER A 57 1.04 -1.04 21.93
N PRO A 58 1.41 -2.05 21.14
CA PRO A 58 0.50 -3.13 20.75
C PRO A 58 -0.05 -3.90 21.96
N GLU A 59 0.76 -4.10 23.01
CA GLU A 59 0.38 -4.79 24.23
C GLU A 59 -0.73 -4.04 24.96
N GLU A 60 -0.56 -2.72 25.21
CA GLU A 60 -1.59 -1.88 25.84
C GLU A 60 -2.85 -1.78 24.96
N THR A 61 -2.69 -1.79 23.64
CA THR A 61 -3.79 -1.84 22.68
C THR A 61 -4.64 -3.11 22.88
N VAL A 62 -4.00 -4.29 23.03
CA VAL A 62 -4.68 -5.56 23.28
C VAL A 62 -5.29 -5.62 24.69
N GLU A 63 -4.61 -5.11 25.70
CA GLU A 63 -5.18 -5.01 27.05
C GLU A 63 -6.43 -4.14 27.06
N ASN A 64 -6.41 -2.96 26.43
CA ASN A 64 -7.57 -2.08 26.30
C ASN A 64 -8.71 -2.73 25.50
N PHE A 65 -8.39 -3.54 24.49
CA PHE A 65 -9.38 -4.30 23.74
C PHE A 65 -10.20 -5.21 24.69
N TYR A 66 -9.54 -6.00 25.51
CA TYR A 66 -10.25 -6.89 26.45
C TYR A 66 -10.97 -6.15 27.57
N ALA A 67 -10.41 -5.03 28.03
CA ALA A 67 -11.00 -4.25 29.11
C ALA A 67 -12.26 -3.47 28.69
N ARG A 68 -12.31 -2.95 27.47
CA ARG A 68 -13.34 -1.97 27.07
C ARG A 68 -14.02 -2.25 25.73
N VAL A 69 -13.27 -2.72 24.71
CA VAL A 69 -13.77 -2.80 23.32
C VAL A 69 -14.59 -4.07 23.10
N ARG A 70 -14.04 -5.22 23.47
CA ARG A 70 -14.60 -6.54 23.16
C ARG A 70 -16.08 -6.67 23.52
N GLN A 71 -16.45 -6.26 24.75
CA GLN A 71 -17.84 -6.42 25.23
C GLN A 71 -18.85 -5.57 24.44
N ARG A 72 -18.40 -4.43 23.88
CA ARG A 72 -19.24 -3.55 23.06
C ARG A 72 -19.53 -4.16 21.65
N LEU A 73 -18.67 -5.04 21.18
CA LEU A 73 -18.79 -5.67 19.86
C LEU A 73 -19.68 -6.92 19.89
N ILE A 74 -19.75 -7.63 21.02
CA ILE A 74 -20.58 -8.85 21.16
C ILE A 74 -22.06 -8.52 20.95
N GLY A 75 -22.73 -9.32 20.13
CA GLY A 75 -24.14 -9.15 19.78
C GLY A 75 -24.40 -8.13 18.65
N PHE A 76 -23.38 -7.39 18.19
CA PHE A 76 -23.53 -6.49 17.04
C PHE A 76 -23.81 -7.30 15.75
N ASN A 77 -24.62 -6.75 14.86
CA ASN A 77 -24.89 -7.37 13.54
C ASN A 77 -23.75 -7.07 12.56
N ALA A 78 -22.82 -8.01 12.41
CA ALA A 78 -21.65 -7.90 11.56
C ALA A 78 -21.96 -7.65 10.07
N PHE A 79 -23.17 -7.98 9.59
CA PHE A 79 -23.57 -7.70 8.21
C PHE A 79 -23.68 -6.20 7.92
N ASN A 80 -23.84 -5.37 8.95
CA ASN A 80 -23.78 -3.92 8.84
C ASN A 80 -22.33 -3.43 9.03
N GLN A 81 -21.49 -3.58 7.99
CA GLN A 81 -20.06 -3.20 8.06
C GLN A 81 -19.86 -1.72 8.43
N SER A 82 -20.60 -0.81 7.80
CA SER A 82 -20.45 0.62 8.12
C SER A 82 -20.83 0.93 9.56
N GLY A 83 -21.92 0.35 10.07
CA GLY A 83 -22.30 0.50 11.47
C GLY A 83 -21.29 -0.12 12.44
N PHE A 84 -20.62 -1.22 12.05
CA PHE A 84 -19.53 -1.79 12.85
C PHE A 84 -18.31 -0.86 12.93
N ASP A 85 -17.92 -0.28 11.82
CA ASP A 85 -16.80 0.67 11.73
C ASP A 85 -17.13 1.99 12.46
N ASP A 86 -18.39 2.46 12.38
CA ASP A 86 -18.88 3.61 13.16
C ASP A 86 -18.87 3.30 14.68
N LEU A 87 -19.23 2.08 15.09
CA LEU A 87 -19.13 1.65 16.49
C LEU A 87 -17.68 1.66 16.99
N LEU A 88 -16.70 1.24 16.16
CA LEU A 88 -15.28 1.34 16.52
C LEU A 88 -14.86 2.79 16.76
N ARG A 89 -15.32 3.73 15.91
CA ARG A 89 -15.08 5.16 16.11
C ARG A 89 -15.75 5.70 17.37
N GLU A 90 -16.98 5.29 17.64
CA GLU A 90 -17.69 5.68 18.87
C GLU A 90 -16.97 5.21 20.14
N ILE A 91 -16.46 3.97 20.12
CA ILE A 91 -15.71 3.40 21.26
C ILE A 91 -14.39 4.13 21.46
N ASP A 92 -13.69 4.47 20.37
CA ASP A 92 -12.42 5.22 20.41
C ASP A 92 -12.62 6.64 20.92
N GLY A 93 -13.59 7.36 20.41
CA GLY A 93 -13.95 8.73 20.81
C GLY A 93 -12.94 9.81 20.41
N SER A 94 -11.83 9.46 19.74
CA SER A 94 -10.86 10.40 19.17
C SER A 94 -11.02 10.52 17.63
N GLU A 95 -10.42 11.55 17.05
CA GLU A 95 -10.48 11.74 15.58
C GLU A 95 -9.61 10.74 14.81
N ASN A 96 -8.57 10.19 15.44
CA ASN A 96 -7.49 9.44 14.81
C ASN A 96 -7.19 8.08 15.42
N PHE A 97 -8.16 7.46 16.07
CA PHE A 97 -8.02 6.14 16.73
C PHE A 97 -6.94 6.08 17.83
N ALA A 98 -6.70 7.18 18.55
CA ALA A 98 -5.66 7.24 19.57
C ALA A 98 -5.95 6.36 20.80
N ASP A 99 -7.22 6.05 21.10
CA ASP A 99 -7.60 5.27 22.29
C ASP A 99 -7.60 3.75 22.03
N ILE A 100 -8.14 3.28 20.90
CA ILE A 100 -8.17 1.85 20.59
C ILE A 100 -7.05 1.41 19.67
N GLY A 101 -6.39 2.33 18.99
CA GLY A 101 -5.33 2.06 18.00
C GLY A 101 -5.86 1.76 16.60
N GLY A 102 -5.34 2.50 15.60
CA GLY A 102 -5.72 2.36 14.20
C GLY A 102 -5.43 0.97 13.61
N ASN A 103 -4.38 0.31 14.06
CA ASN A 103 -4.07 -1.05 13.62
C ASN A 103 -5.08 -2.06 14.19
N LEU A 104 -5.53 -1.89 15.45
CA LEU A 104 -6.57 -2.75 16.01
C LEU A 104 -7.91 -2.52 15.32
N SER A 105 -8.29 -1.26 15.06
CA SER A 105 -9.53 -0.96 14.34
C SER A 105 -9.52 -1.53 12.93
N THR A 106 -8.40 -1.41 12.21
CA THR A 106 -8.20 -2.04 10.90
C THR A 106 -8.37 -3.56 10.97
N ALA A 107 -7.68 -4.21 11.90
CA ALA A 107 -7.74 -5.66 12.06
C ALA A 107 -9.17 -6.13 12.37
N LEU A 108 -9.89 -5.44 13.28
CA LEU A 108 -11.28 -5.75 13.61
C LEU A 108 -12.23 -5.53 12.43
N SER A 109 -12.09 -4.42 11.72
CA SER A 109 -12.91 -4.06 10.56
C SER A 109 -12.81 -5.11 9.44
N ILE A 110 -11.57 -5.50 9.07
CA ILE A 110 -11.33 -6.54 8.06
C ILE A 110 -11.74 -7.92 8.56
N ALA A 111 -11.47 -8.26 9.83
CA ALA A 111 -11.88 -9.53 10.41
C ALA A 111 -13.43 -9.68 10.42
N CYS A 112 -14.15 -8.59 10.68
CA CYS A 112 -15.61 -8.55 10.59
C CYS A 112 -16.08 -8.88 9.17
N ALA A 113 -15.54 -8.20 8.15
CA ALA A 113 -15.85 -8.45 6.75
C ALA A 113 -15.53 -9.90 6.33
N LYS A 114 -14.37 -10.44 6.74
CA LYS A 114 -13.98 -11.84 6.49
C LYS A 114 -14.93 -12.83 7.15
N ALA A 115 -15.37 -12.59 8.39
CA ALA A 115 -16.31 -13.46 9.09
C ALA A 115 -17.66 -13.53 8.38
N VAL A 116 -18.15 -12.39 7.88
CA VAL A 116 -19.39 -12.33 7.09
C VAL A 116 -19.21 -13.04 5.75
N ALA A 117 -18.14 -12.77 5.02
CA ALA A 117 -17.84 -13.43 3.75
C ALA A 117 -17.77 -14.95 3.89
N ASN A 118 -17.08 -15.45 4.93
CA ASN A 118 -16.99 -16.86 5.26
C ASN A 118 -18.35 -17.48 5.57
N LYS A 119 -19.21 -16.76 6.32
CA LYS A 119 -20.57 -17.22 6.62
C LYS A 119 -21.45 -17.27 5.39
N LEU A 120 -21.27 -16.36 4.45
CA LEU A 120 -21.98 -16.35 3.16
C LEU A 120 -21.43 -17.39 2.17
N GLY A 121 -20.27 -17.98 2.45
CA GLY A 121 -19.59 -18.91 1.53
C GLY A 121 -19.10 -18.23 0.25
N ILE A 122 -18.73 -16.93 0.32
CA ILE A 122 -18.22 -16.16 -0.81
C ILE A 122 -16.84 -15.55 -0.45
N PRO A 123 -15.95 -15.34 -1.43
CA PRO A 123 -14.67 -14.71 -1.17
C PRO A 123 -14.83 -13.24 -0.77
N LEU A 124 -13.86 -12.74 0.02
CA LEU A 124 -13.89 -11.37 0.55
C LEU A 124 -14.03 -10.31 -0.57
N TYR A 125 -13.40 -10.51 -1.73
CA TYR A 125 -13.50 -9.56 -2.83
C TYR A 125 -14.93 -9.43 -3.39
N ARG A 126 -15.72 -10.51 -3.37
CA ARG A 126 -17.14 -10.47 -3.77
C ARG A 126 -18.00 -9.83 -2.69
N TYR A 127 -17.71 -10.10 -1.43
CA TYR A 127 -18.43 -9.46 -0.32
C TYR A 127 -18.23 -7.94 -0.32
N ALA A 128 -17.00 -7.47 -0.46
CA ALA A 128 -16.67 -6.04 -0.39
C ALA A 128 -16.96 -5.28 -1.70
N GLY A 129 -16.84 -5.93 -2.86
CA GLY A 129 -16.96 -5.29 -4.18
C GLY A 129 -18.24 -5.63 -4.95
N GLY A 130 -19.07 -6.56 -4.44
CA GLY A 130 -20.26 -7.03 -5.12
C GLY A 130 -19.98 -8.04 -6.24
N ASN A 131 -21.05 -8.48 -6.93
CA ASN A 131 -20.99 -9.54 -7.95
C ASN A 131 -20.77 -9.01 -9.39
N PHE A 132 -20.34 -7.78 -9.54
CA PHE A 132 -20.03 -7.24 -10.85
C PHE A 132 -18.67 -7.75 -11.35
N ARG A 133 -18.38 -7.48 -12.63
CA ARG A 133 -17.19 -7.99 -13.31
C ARG A 133 -15.91 -7.58 -12.54
N ALA A 134 -15.26 -8.55 -11.92
CA ALA A 134 -13.99 -8.36 -11.24
C ALA A 134 -12.88 -8.08 -12.26
N LYS A 135 -12.02 -7.12 -11.96
CA LYS A 135 -10.84 -6.80 -12.75
C LYS A 135 -9.60 -6.98 -11.90
N LEU A 136 -8.65 -7.79 -12.38
CA LEU A 136 -7.37 -7.96 -11.74
C LEU A 136 -6.54 -6.66 -11.84
N PRO A 137 -5.88 -6.24 -10.75
CA PRO A 137 -4.90 -5.17 -10.79
C PRO A 137 -3.65 -5.62 -11.53
N LYS A 138 -2.78 -4.69 -11.95
CA LYS A 138 -1.42 -5.02 -12.35
C LYS A 138 -0.50 -5.05 -11.14
N PRO A 139 0.45 -6.01 -11.04
CA PRO A 139 1.42 -6.01 -9.95
C PRO A 139 2.42 -4.86 -10.15
N LEU A 140 2.61 -4.05 -9.10
CA LEU A 140 3.62 -3.00 -9.02
C LEU A 140 4.61 -3.39 -7.93
N GLY A 141 5.79 -3.87 -8.33
CA GLY A 141 6.78 -4.49 -7.43
C GLY A 141 7.99 -3.61 -7.18
N ASN A 142 8.38 -3.42 -5.93
CA ASN A 142 9.64 -2.78 -5.57
C ASN A 142 10.82 -3.74 -5.86
N VAL A 143 11.82 -3.30 -6.61
CA VAL A 143 12.99 -4.11 -7.00
C VAL A 143 14.33 -3.53 -6.55
N LEU A 144 14.40 -2.22 -6.31
CA LEU A 144 15.57 -1.52 -5.76
C LEU A 144 15.08 -0.47 -4.79
N GLY A 145 15.62 -0.41 -3.59
CA GLY A 145 15.13 0.43 -2.52
C GLY A 145 16.19 1.26 -1.82
N GLY A 146 15.74 2.32 -1.19
CA GLY A 146 16.52 3.29 -0.42
C GLY A 146 15.66 3.97 0.65
N GLY A 147 15.90 5.25 0.89
CA GLY A 147 15.15 6.07 1.82
C GLY A 147 15.07 5.45 3.23
N LYS A 148 13.88 5.50 3.81
CA LYS A 148 13.61 4.90 5.15
C LYS A 148 13.51 3.38 5.12
N HIS A 149 13.39 2.75 3.94
CA HIS A 149 13.28 1.30 3.79
C HIS A 149 14.64 0.58 3.80
N ALA A 150 15.75 1.34 3.82
CA ALA A 150 17.09 0.77 3.68
C ALA A 150 18.20 1.64 4.29
N ILE A 151 19.14 1.00 4.98
CA ILE A 151 20.33 1.68 5.49
C ILE A 151 21.33 1.83 4.33
N ASN A 152 21.83 3.06 4.13
CA ASN A 152 22.83 3.40 3.08
C ASN A 152 22.39 3.09 1.64
N GLY A 153 21.09 3.05 1.35
CA GLY A 153 20.54 2.95 0.01
C GLY A 153 20.57 4.28 -0.75
N THR A 154 19.79 4.36 -1.83
CA THR A 154 19.49 5.59 -2.58
C THR A 154 18.72 6.60 -1.73
N THR A 155 18.67 7.89 -2.16
CA THR A 155 17.79 8.88 -1.53
C THR A 155 16.34 8.59 -1.87
N ILE A 156 16.06 8.30 -3.14
CA ILE A 156 14.76 7.84 -3.62
C ILE A 156 14.41 6.51 -2.93
N GLN A 157 13.18 6.42 -2.40
CA GLN A 157 12.78 5.33 -1.52
C GLN A 157 12.55 4.02 -2.26
N GLU A 158 11.91 4.05 -3.44
CA GLU A 158 11.59 2.84 -4.19
C GLU A 158 11.72 3.03 -5.70
N PHE A 159 12.24 1.99 -6.36
CA PHE A 159 12.20 1.84 -7.81
C PHE A 159 11.33 0.64 -8.15
N LEU A 160 10.24 0.92 -8.84
CA LEU A 160 9.11 0.03 -9.03
C LEU A 160 9.04 -0.49 -10.47
N VAL A 161 8.51 -1.69 -10.64
CA VAL A 161 8.26 -2.28 -11.95
C VAL A 161 6.85 -2.84 -12.05
N SER A 162 6.27 -2.71 -13.24
CA SER A 162 5.04 -3.38 -13.65
C SER A 162 5.15 -3.78 -15.12
N ASN A 163 4.22 -4.57 -15.62
CA ASN A 163 4.24 -4.99 -17.03
C ASN A 163 2.85 -5.27 -17.58
N SER A 164 2.79 -5.48 -18.91
CA SER A 164 1.55 -5.70 -19.67
C SER A 164 1.30 -7.17 -20.01
N SER A 165 1.74 -8.12 -19.18
CA SER A 165 1.50 -9.55 -19.39
C SER A 165 0.01 -9.88 -19.38
N ASP A 166 -0.37 -10.95 -20.10
CA ASP A 166 -1.76 -11.36 -20.30
C ASP A 166 -2.38 -12.06 -19.10
N SER A 167 -1.57 -12.56 -18.15
CA SER A 167 -2.02 -13.16 -16.90
C SER A 167 -1.28 -12.59 -15.71
N PHE A 168 -1.92 -12.63 -14.54
CA PHE A 168 -1.32 -12.14 -13.31
C PHE A 168 -0.08 -12.96 -12.94
N LEU A 169 -0.15 -14.30 -13.09
CA LEU A 169 1.01 -15.16 -12.86
C LEU A 169 2.20 -14.78 -13.72
N LYS A 170 2.00 -14.58 -15.05
CA LYS A 170 3.08 -14.15 -15.93
C LYS A 170 3.62 -12.78 -15.54
N ALA A 171 2.75 -11.86 -15.13
CA ALA A 171 3.16 -10.52 -14.72
C ALA A 171 4.08 -10.54 -13.48
N ILE A 172 3.77 -11.33 -12.46
CA ILE A 172 4.64 -11.46 -11.27
C ILE A 172 5.94 -12.21 -11.58
N MET A 173 5.92 -13.17 -12.50
CA MET A 173 7.14 -13.85 -12.96
C MET A 173 8.09 -12.87 -13.69
N VAL A 174 7.57 -11.99 -14.54
CA VAL A 174 8.35 -10.94 -15.21
C VAL A 174 8.95 -9.98 -14.18
N ASN A 175 8.17 -9.49 -13.21
CA ASN A 175 8.68 -8.64 -12.13
C ASN A 175 9.81 -9.34 -11.33
N SER A 176 9.65 -10.64 -11.04
CA SER A 176 10.69 -11.45 -10.38
C SER A 176 11.97 -11.59 -11.21
N LYS A 177 11.86 -11.72 -12.54
CA LYS A 177 13.02 -11.74 -13.45
C LYS A 177 13.75 -10.40 -13.44
N ILE A 178 13.00 -9.28 -13.46
CA ILE A 178 13.59 -7.94 -13.37
C ILE A 178 14.32 -7.77 -12.02
N HIS A 179 13.70 -8.17 -10.92
CA HIS A 179 14.34 -8.13 -9.60
C HIS A 179 15.67 -8.90 -9.59
N LYS A 180 15.69 -10.13 -10.12
CA LYS A 180 16.93 -10.92 -10.23
C LYS A 180 17.97 -10.23 -11.10
N ARG A 181 17.54 -9.63 -12.23
CA ARG A 181 18.46 -8.94 -13.14
C ARG A 181 19.06 -7.70 -12.51
N VAL A 182 18.28 -6.92 -11.76
CA VAL A 182 18.78 -5.79 -10.95
C VAL A 182 19.88 -6.24 -9.99
N GLY A 183 19.69 -7.35 -9.26
CA GLY A 183 20.72 -7.89 -8.37
C GLY A 183 22.01 -8.27 -9.08
N GLN A 184 21.93 -8.86 -10.30
CA GLN A 184 23.09 -9.17 -11.12
C GLN A 184 23.83 -7.89 -11.55
N LEU A 185 23.10 -6.89 -12.04
CA LEU A 185 23.68 -5.60 -12.48
C LEU A 185 24.34 -4.84 -11.32
N LEU A 186 23.77 -4.91 -10.13
CA LEU A 186 24.39 -4.37 -8.92
C LEU A 186 25.70 -5.10 -8.59
N SER A 187 25.71 -6.43 -8.67
CA SER A 187 26.92 -7.22 -8.44
C SER A 187 28.01 -6.95 -9.48
N GLU A 188 27.65 -6.72 -10.74
CA GLU A 188 28.57 -6.29 -11.81
C GLU A 188 29.15 -4.89 -11.53
N LYS A 189 28.34 -3.97 -11.00
CA LYS A 189 28.74 -2.57 -10.71
C LYS A 189 29.59 -2.45 -9.45
N LEU A 190 29.34 -3.29 -8.46
CA LEU A 190 29.97 -3.26 -7.14
C LEU A 190 30.73 -4.57 -6.83
N PRO A 191 31.77 -4.90 -7.60
CA PRO A 191 32.48 -6.16 -7.46
C PRO A 191 33.13 -6.25 -6.05
N GLY A 192 32.91 -7.40 -5.39
CA GLY A 192 33.44 -7.67 -4.05
C GLY A 192 32.70 -6.99 -2.90
N GLN A 193 31.61 -6.25 -3.18
CA GLN A 193 30.76 -5.71 -2.12
C GLN A 193 29.56 -6.62 -1.86
N SER A 194 29.15 -6.74 -0.58
CA SER A 194 27.91 -7.40 -0.22
C SER A 194 26.73 -6.52 -0.56
N ILE A 195 25.74 -7.10 -1.23
CA ILE A 195 24.48 -6.45 -1.57
C ILE A 195 23.39 -7.10 -0.73
N GLY A 196 22.59 -6.29 -0.04
CA GLY A 196 21.48 -6.75 0.81
C GLY A 196 20.12 -6.48 0.21
N VAL A 197 19.09 -6.74 1.00
CA VAL A 197 17.71 -6.36 0.70
C VAL A 197 17.13 -5.55 1.87
N GLY A 198 16.23 -4.61 1.54
CA GLY A 198 15.53 -3.80 2.53
C GLY A 198 14.25 -4.48 3.06
N ASP A 199 13.44 -3.69 3.76
CA ASP A 199 12.20 -4.13 4.42
C ASP A 199 11.20 -4.80 3.45
N GLU A 200 11.16 -4.34 2.21
CA GLU A 200 10.27 -4.85 1.17
C GLU A 200 10.92 -5.89 0.25
N ARG A 201 12.11 -6.39 0.64
CA ARG A 201 12.91 -7.35 -0.13
C ARG A 201 13.41 -6.82 -1.49
N ALA A 202 13.33 -5.52 -1.73
CA ALA A 202 14.02 -4.84 -2.82
C ALA A 202 15.52 -4.79 -2.54
N TRP A 203 16.35 -4.84 -3.59
CA TRP A 203 17.79 -4.74 -3.44
C TRP A 203 18.21 -3.40 -2.84
N VAL A 204 19.24 -3.41 -2.04
CA VAL A 204 19.83 -2.21 -1.43
C VAL A 204 21.32 -2.17 -1.75
N ALA A 205 21.78 -1.05 -2.29
CA ALA A 205 23.18 -0.84 -2.60
C ALA A 205 23.56 0.64 -2.39
N SER A 206 24.81 0.89 -2.02
CA SER A 206 25.33 2.25 -1.85
C SER A 206 25.72 2.85 -3.21
N ILE A 207 24.72 3.25 -3.98
CA ILE A 207 24.85 3.89 -5.31
C ILE A 207 24.10 5.22 -5.33
N SER A 208 24.32 6.02 -6.38
CA SER A 208 23.54 7.25 -6.61
C SER A 208 22.14 6.94 -7.14
N ASP A 209 21.24 7.92 -7.02
CA ASP A 209 19.89 7.79 -7.60
C ASP A 209 19.95 7.67 -9.14
N GLU A 210 20.88 8.36 -9.79
CA GLU A 210 21.12 8.27 -11.23
C GLU A 210 21.58 6.86 -11.64
N ASP A 211 22.55 6.27 -10.91
CA ASP A 211 22.98 4.90 -11.15
C ASP A 211 21.85 3.89 -10.98
N ALA A 212 21.00 4.11 -9.97
CA ALA A 212 19.82 3.28 -9.74
C ALA A 212 18.83 3.36 -10.92
N MET A 213 18.54 4.57 -11.40
CA MET A 213 17.68 4.77 -12.59
C MET A 213 18.25 4.09 -13.83
N ASP A 214 19.55 4.17 -14.07
CA ASP A 214 20.21 3.53 -15.22
C ASP A 214 20.20 1.99 -15.11
N ILE A 215 20.44 1.43 -13.93
CA ILE A 215 20.31 -0.02 -13.66
C ILE A 215 18.87 -0.48 -13.90
N MET A 216 17.90 0.27 -13.40
CA MET A 216 16.48 -0.02 -13.61
C MET A 216 16.13 -0.04 -15.11
N LYS A 217 16.50 1.00 -15.82
CA LYS A 217 16.25 1.11 -17.27
C LYS A 217 16.88 -0.05 -18.04
N ARG A 218 18.12 -0.41 -17.72
CA ARG A 218 18.82 -1.53 -18.35
C ARG A 218 18.11 -2.87 -18.07
N ALA A 219 17.81 -3.17 -16.80
CA ALA A 219 17.13 -4.41 -16.42
C ALA A 219 15.75 -4.52 -17.08
N CYS A 220 14.96 -3.44 -17.07
CA CYS A 220 13.64 -3.40 -17.68
C CYS A 220 13.70 -3.62 -19.19
N ASN A 221 14.64 -3.00 -19.91
CA ASN A 221 14.79 -3.15 -21.37
C ASN A 221 15.22 -4.58 -21.75
N GLU A 222 16.17 -5.17 -21.02
CA GLU A 222 16.64 -6.53 -21.27
C GLU A 222 15.50 -7.54 -21.08
N ILE A 223 14.78 -7.48 -19.96
CA ILE A 223 13.67 -8.42 -19.68
C ILE A 223 12.44 -8.14 -20.56
N SER A 224 12.15 -6.87 -20.88
CA SER A 224 11.08 -6.52 -21.84
C SER A 224 11.31 -7.18 -23.19
N SER A 225 12.56 -7.17 -23.69
CA SER A 225 12.95 -7.79 -24.97
C SER A 225 12.89 -9.32 -24.89
N GLU A 226 13.36 -9.93 -23.79
CA GLU A 226 13.35 -11.38 -23.57
C GLU A 226 11.90 -11.92 -23.50
N GLU A 227 11.06 -11.29 -22.68
CA GLU A 227 9.70 -11.75 -22.41
C GLU A 227 8.67 -11.26 -23.44
N LYS A 228 9.05 -10.33 -24.32
CA LYS A 228 8.20 -9.69 -25.33
C LYS A 228 6.94 -9.05 -24.70
N VAL A 229 7.13 -8.36 -23.58
CA VAL A 229 6.09 -7.62 -22.88
C VAL A 229 6.53 -6.17 -22.68
N ASN A 230 5.58 -5.24 -22.63
CA ASN A 230 5.90 -3.87 -22.28
C ASN A 230 6.10 -3.78 -20.76
N VAL A 231 7.29 -3.35 -20.33
CA VAL A 231 7.64 -3.12 -18.92
C VAL A 231 7.49 -1.63 -18.61
N VAL A 232 6.89 -1.33 -17.46
CA VAL A 232 6.64 0.00 -16.93
C VAL A 232 7.57 0.22 -15.76
N MET A 233 8.29 1.35 -15.75
CA MET A 233 9.09 1.80 -14.60
C MET A 233 8.31 2.79 -13.75
N GLY A 234 8.38 2.62 -12.44
CA GLY A 234 7.85 3.54 -11.46
C GLY A 234 8.89 3.91 -10.39
N SER A 235 8.58 4.92 -9.62
CA SER A 235 9.37 5.34 -8.47
C SER A 235 8.47 5.94 -7.41
N ASP A 236 8.75 5.61 -6.15
CA ASP A 236 8.27 6.31 -4.98
C ASP A 236 9.43 7.15 -4.44
N LEU A 237 9.30 8.46 -4.52
CA LEU A 237 10.34 9.35 -4.01
C LEU A 237 10.25 9.50 -2.49
N ALA A 238 9.03 9.48 -1.94
CA ALA A 238 8.74 9.81 -0.54
C ALA A 238 9.43 11.13 -0.12
N ALA A 239 9.22 12.18 -0.93
CA ALA A 239 10.05 13.38 -0.94
C ALA A 239 9.99 14.17 0.37
N SER A 240 8.92 14.08 1.14
CA SER A 240 8.83 14.66 2.49
C SER A 240 9.94 14.18 3.42
N ASN A 241 10.47 12.96 3.21
CA ASN A 241 11.49 12.38 4.07
C ASN A 241 12.87 13.06 3.95
N PHE A 242 13.12 13.77 2.84
CA PHE A 242 14.37 14.49 2.61
C PHE A 242 14.16 15.98 2.30
N PHE A 243 12.98 16.51 2.53
CA PHE A 243 12.65 17.91 2.51
C PHE A 243 12.97 18.56 3.88
N ASP A 244 13.72 19.66 3.91
CA ASP A 244 14.12 20.37 5.14
C ASP A 244 13.29 21.62 5.44
N GLY A 245 12.16 21.81 4.74
CA GLY A 245 11.33 23.02 4.81
C GLY A 245 11.71 24.09 3.77
N SER A 246 12.83 23.93 3.08
CA SER A 246 13.30 24.89 2.04
C SER A 246 13.83 24.19 0.79
N SER A 247 14.43 23.05 0.92
CA SER A 247 15.06 22.29 -0.17
C SER A 247 14.96 20.78 0.03
N TYR A 248 15.06 20.05 -1.06
CA TYR A 248 15.11 18.60 -1.14
C TYR A 248 16.57 18.13 -1.10
N ASN A 249 16.94 17.44 -0.02
CA ASN A 249 18.32 17.06 0.27
C ASN A 249 18.63 15.65 -0.25
N TYR A 250 19.01 15.53 -1.50
CA TYR A 250 19.55 14.30 -2.04
C TYR A 250 20.95 14.01 -1.48
N ARG A 251 21.38 12.76 -1.54
CA ARG A 251 22.68 12.34 -0.98
C ARG A 251 23.87 13.19 -1.46
N ASN A 252 23.86 13.60 -2.73
CA ASN A 252 24.98 14.27 -3.38
C ASN A 252 24.69 15.72 -3.75
N HIS A 253 23.46 16.20 -3.66
CA HIS A 253 23.06 17.55 -4.05
C HIS A 253 21.77 17.99 -3.35
N LYS A 254 21.47 19.27 -3.45
CA LYS A 254 20.22 19.86 -2.95
C LYS A 254 19.45 20.47 -4.12
N LEU A 255 18.15 20.34 -4.09
CA LEU A 255 17.25 20.94 -5.07
C LEU A 255 16.30 21.92 -4.38
N SER A 256 16.13 23.10 -4.95
CA SER A 256 15.01 23.97 -4.61
C SER A 256 13.68 23.32 -5.04
N ARG A 257 12.56 23.87 -4.60
CA ARG A 257 11.22 23.42 -5.01
C ARG A 257 11.07 23.32 -6.54
N ASP A 258 11.47 24.37 -7.27
CA ASP A 258 11.35 24.39 -8.73
C ASP A 258 12.28 23.40 -9.40
N GLN A 259 13.50 23.24 -8.88
CA GLN A 259 14.45 22.22 -9.37
C GLN A 259 13.94 20.80 -9.11
N GLN A 260 13.26 20.54 -7.99
CA GLN A 260 12.62 19.27 -7.71
C GLN A 260 11.51 18.96 -8.75
N ILE A 261 10.66 19.95 -9.04
CA ILE A 261 9.63 19.83 -10.07
C ILE A 261 10.27 19.50 -11.43
N ASP A 262 11.34 20.18 -11.81
CA ASP A 262 12.01 19.93 -13.09
C ASP A 262 12.73 18.56 -13.12
N PHE A 263 13.32 18.13 -12.00
CA PHE A 263 13.90 16.80 -11.85
C PHE A 263 12.85 15.69 -12.09
N VAL A 264 11.68 15.81 -11.47
CA VAL A 264 10.59 14.84 -11.65
C VAL A 264 10.07 14.82 -13.09
N LYS A 265 9.94 16.01 -13.72
CA LYS A 265 9.58 16.09 -15.15
C LYS A 265 10.61 15.40 -16.04
N ALA A 266 11.91 15.52 -15.73
CA ALA A 266 12.99 14.85 -16.45
C ALA A 266 12.93 13.32 -16.24
N MET A 267 12.64 12.82 -15.04
CA MET A 267 12.41 11.39 -14.81
C MET A 267 11.35 10.82 -15.76
N VAL A 268 10.26 11.54 -15.99
CA VAL A 268 9.20 11.10 -16.91
C VAL A 268 9.62 11.27 -18.37
N LYS A 269 10.11 12.43 -18.78
CA LYS A 269 10.34 12.79 -20.19
C LYS A 269 11.58 12.14 -20.77
N GLU A 270 12.65 11.98 -19.96
CA GLU A 270 13.98 11.58 -20.42
C GLU A 270 14.36 10.16 -19.95
N LYS A 271 14.04 9.83 -18.70
CA LYS A 271 14.37 8.50 -18.14
C LYS A 271 13.30 7.45 -18.40
N GLY A 272 12.03 7.85 -18.70
CA GLY A 272 10.94 6.96 -19.09
C GLY A 272 10.15 6.38 -17.92
N PHE A 273 10.19 7.00 -16.76
CA PHE A 273 9.30 6.64 -15.65
C PHE A 273 7.86 7.03 -15.97
N THR A 274 6.91 6.14 -15.70
CA THR A 274 5.48 6.37 -15.98
C THR A 274 4.58 6.22 -14.75
N ILE A 275 5.16 5.97 -13.59
CA ILE A 275 4.49 6.00 -12.29
C ILE A 275 5.44 6.74 -11.34
N ILE A 276 4.99 7.85 -10.78
CA ILE A 276 5.74 8.66 -9.81
C ILE A 276 4.86 8.85 -8.58
N GLU A 277 5.33 8.35 -7.45
CA GLU A 277 4.67 8.47 -6.16
C GLU A 277 5.40 9.50 -5.30
N ASP A 278 4.64 10.33 -4.62
CA ASP A 278 5.07 11.37 -3.67
C ASP A 278 6.32 12.17 -4.10
N PRO A 279 6.25 12.86 -5.26
CA PRO A 279 7.39 13.60 -5.80
C PRO A 279 7.74 14.89 -5.06
N MET A 280 6.85 15.39 -4.19
CA MET A 280 6.98 16.63 -3.43
C MET A 280 6.69 16.38 -1.96
N ASP A 281 6.90 17.40 -1.12
CA ASP A 281 6.45 17.42 0.28
C ASP A 281 4.92 17.22 0.38
N GLU A 282 4.45 16.50 1.39
CA GLU A 282 3.05 16.11 1.58
C GLU A 282 2.06 17.28 1.76
N GLU A 283 2.54 18.49 2.01
CA GLU A 283 1.71 19.68 2.07
C GLU A 283 1.80 20.55 0.80
N ASP A 284 2.68 20.21 -0.15
CA ASP A 284 2.85 20.97 -1.40
C ASP A 284 1.90 20.55 -2.53
N PHE A 285 0.59 20.67 -2.30
CA PHE A 285 -0.45 20.36 -3.28
C PHE A 285 -0.27 21.09 -4.62
N ASP A 286 0.23 22.31 -4.61
CA ASP A 286 0.51 23.11 -5.82
C ASP A 286 1.68 22.52 -6.61
N GLY A 287 2.75 22.07 -5.94
CA GLY A 287 3.89 21.42 -6.58
C GLY A 287 3.48 20.12 -7.30
N PHE A 288 2.66 19.31 -6.64
CA PHE A 288 2.04 18.15 -7.26
C PHE A 288 1.21 18.53 -8.49
N SER A 289 0.39 19.60 -8.41
CA SER A 289 -0.43 20.10 -9.52
C SER A 289 0.43 20.55 -10.71
N LEU A 290 1.54 21.25 -10.49
CA LEU A 290 2.47 21.67 -11.54
C LEU A 290 3.13 20.47 -12.25
N ILE A 291 3.45 19.40 -11.52
CA ILE A 291 3.97 18.16 -12.10
C ILE A 291 2.87 17.48 -12.90
N THR A 292 1.69 17.29 -12.32
CA THR A 292 0.55 16.59 -12.94
C THR A 292 0.11 17.29 -14.23
N SER A 293 0.02 18.60 -14.24
CA SER A 293 -0.32 19.36 -15.46
C SER A 293 0.72 19.21 -16.58
N SER A 294 2.01 19.06 -16.20
CA SER A 294 3.11 18.95 -17.18
C SER A 294 3.29 17.54 -17.76
N VAL A 295 3.14 16.49 -16.95
CA VAL A 295 3.47 15.12 -17.33
C VAL A 295 2.36 14.09 -17.07
N GLY A 296 1.24 14.47 -16.46
CA GLY A 296 0.15 13.57 -16.10
C GLY A 296 -0.54 12.87 -17.27
N SER A 297 -0.38 13.37 -18.51
CA SER A 297 -0.82 12.66 -19.72
C SER A 297 0.08 11.48 -20.10
N ARG A 298 1.29 11.39 -19.53
CA ARG A 298 2.30 10.36 -19.81
C ARG A 298 2.61 9.48 -18.61
N ALA A 299 2.30 9.95 -17.39
CA ALA A 299 2.62 9.28 -16.16
C ALA A 299 1.46 9.36 -15.15
N LEU A 300 1.35 8.34 -14.28
CA LEU A 300 0.57 8.44 -13.07
C LEU A 300 1.39 9.19 -12.01
N ILE A 301 0.83 10.27 -11.50
CA ILE A 301 1.33 10.97 -10.33
C ILE A 301 0.47 10.49 -9.16
N VAL A 302 1.07 9.72 -8.28
CA VAL A 302 0.38 9.00 -7.20
C VAL A 302 0.59 9.75 -5.89
N GLY A 303 -0.49 10.02 -5.17
CA GLY A 303 -0.39 10.59 -3.82
C GLY A 303 -0.55 9.51 -2.76
N ASP A 304 0.44 9.36 -1.89
CA ASP A 304 0.44 8.55 -0.68
C ASP A 304 0.37 9.43 0.57
N ASP A 305 1.50 9.96 1.03
CA ASP A 305 1.59 10.80 2.24
C ASP A 305 0.76 12.08 2.12
N ILE A 306 0.67 12.68 0.92
CA ILE A 306 -0.21 13.83 0.65
C ILE A 306 -1.68 13.53 0.99
N TYR A 307 -2.13 12.28 0.92
CA TYR A 307 -3.53 11.89 1.13
C TYR A 307 -3.78 11.01 2.34
N THR A 308 -2.84 10.15 2.71
CA THR A 308 -2.95 9.16 3.81
C THR A 308 -4.29 8.39 3.82
N THR A 309 -4.78 8.02 2.62
CA THR A 309 -6.09 7.35 2.42
C THR A 309 -7.27 8.16 3.02
N ASN A 310 -7.11 9.46 3.22
CA ASN A 310 -8.13 10.33 3.80
C ASN A 310 -8.98 11.00 2.70
N ALA A 311 -10.30 10.71 2.67
CA ALA A 311 -11.20 11.21 1.64
C ALA A 311 -11.20 12.75 1.54
N ARG A 312 -11.10 13.50 2.67
CA ARG A 312 -11.07 14.96 2.66
C ARG A 312 -9.79 15.52 2.01
N ARG A 313 -8.64 14.86 2.27
CA ARG A 313 -7.37 15.26 1.63
C ARG A 313 -7.39 14.93 0.13
N ILE A 314 -8.00 13.80 -0.26
CA ILE A 314 -8.22 13.44 -1.67
C ILE A 314 -9.12 14.47 -2.35
N GLU A 315 -10.24 14.89 -1.73
CA GLU A 315 -11.14 15.93 -2.23
C GLU A 315 -10.38 17.26 -2.45
N LYS A 316 -9.54 17.68 -1.49
CA LYS A 316 -8.66 18.83 -1.65
C LYS A 316 -7.71 18.67 -2.86
N GLY A 317 -7.10 17.49 -3.01
CA GLY A 317 -6.21 17.20 -4.15
C GLY A 317 -6.95 17.20 -5.50
N ILE A 318 -8.20 16.77 -5.52
CA ILE A 318 -9.07 16.83 -6.71
C ILE A 318 -9.35 18.29 -7.10
N GLU A 319 -9.73 19.13 -6.12
CA GLU A 319 -9.99 20.55 -6.35
C GLU A 319 -8.75 21.29 -6.90
N MET A 320 -7.57 20.92 -6.40
CA MET A 320 -6.30 21.51 -6.81
C MET A 320 -5.65 20.84 -8.02
N HIS A 321 -6.25 19.76 -8.56
CA HIS A 321 -5.66 18.93 -9.61
C HIS A 321 -4.26 18.42 -9.30
N SER A 322 -4.01 18.07 -8.04
CA SER A 322 -2.67 17.75 -7.53
C SER A 322 -2.13 16.44 -8.09
N THR A 323 -2.97 15.40 -8.21
CA THR A 323 -2.56 14.09 -8.72
C THR A 323 -3.60 13.51 -9.66
N ASN A 324 -3.25 12.44 -10.39
CA ASN A 324 -4.18 11.65 -11.21
C ASN A 324 -4.34 10.21 -10.71
N ALA A 325 -3.69 9.87 -9.58
CA ALA A 325 -3.81 8.59 -8.89
C ALA A 325 -3.65 8.75 -7.38
N VAL A 326 -4.21 7.82 -6.61
CA VAL A 326 -4.10 7.75 -5.15
C VAL A 326 -3.57 6.40 -4.71
N LEU A 327 -2.73 6.38 -3.69
CA LEU A 327 -2.35 5.18 -2.98
C LEU A 327 -3.36 4.90 -1.85
N ILE A 328 -3.72 3.65 -1.65
CA ILE A 328 -4.73 3.22 -0.67
C ILE A 328 -4.09 2.23 0.29
N LYS A 329 -4.04 2.59 1.57
CA LYS A 329 -3.55 1.77 2.68
C LYS A 329 -4.58 1.78 3.81
N VAL A 330 -5.26 0.66 4.03
CA VAL A 330 -6.40 0.60 4.98
C VAL A 330 -6.04 1.07 6.39
N ASN A 331 -4.83 0.73 6.86
CA ASN A 331 -4.41 1.10 8.21
C ASN A 331 -3.99 2.57 8.36
N GLN A 332 -3.86 3.36 7.27
CA GLN A 332 -3.67 4.81 7.37
C GLN A 332 -4.92 5.53 7.88
N ILE A 333 -6.11 4.94 7.63
CA ILE A 333 -7.40 5.55 8.00
C ILE A 333 -8.20 4.70 9.01
N GLY A 334 -7.80 3.44 9.22
CA GLY A 334 -8.23 2.61 10.34
C GLY A 334 -9.45 1.71 10.13
N THR A 335 -10.25 1.88 9.06
CA THR A 335 -11.41 1.01 8.79
C THR A 335 -11.65 0.79 7.30
N LEU A 336 -12.35 -0.29 6.96
CA LEU A 336 -12.77 -0.61 5.59
C LEU A 336 -13.75 0.44 5.04
N THR A 337 -14.66 0.93 5.87
CA THR A 337 -15.64 1.95 5.47
C THR A 337 -14.97 3.27 5.09
N GLU A 338 -14.02 3.77 5.87
CA GLU A 338 -13.29 4.99 5.54
C GLU A 338 -12.41 4.79 4.31
N THR A 339 -11.78 3.60 4.17
CA THR A 339 -11.03 3.24 2.97
C THR A 339 -11.91 3.27 1.73
N TRP A 340 -13.14 2.72 1.82
CA TRP A 340 -14.10 2.76 0.72
C TRP A 340 -14.51 4.20 0.36
N ARG A 341 -14.68 5.10 1.35
CA ARG A 341 -14.94 6.52 1.11
C ARG A 341 -13.82 7.18 0.33
N ALA A 342 -12.56 6.91 0.68
CA ALA A 342 -11.39 7.40 -0.04
C ALA A 342 -11.34 6.90 -1.49
N VAL A 343 -11.55 5.59 -1.70
CA VAL A 343 -11.61 4.98 -3.04
C VAL A 343 -12.75 5.56 -3.86
N LYS A 344 -13.92 5.78 -3.25
CA LYS A 344 -15.09 6.36 -3.92
C LYS A 344 -14.79 7.78 -4.39
N ALA A 345 -14.26 8.66 -3.53
CA ALA A 345 -13.89 10.02 -3.88
C ALA A 345 -12.93 10.06 -5.08
N ALA A 346 -11.88 9.23 -5.05
CA ALA A 346 -10.92 9.12 -6.14
C ALA A 346 -11.57 8.62 -7.46
N THR A 347 -12.42 7.59 -7.36
CA THR A 347 -13.06 6.97 -8.54
C THR A 347 -14.06 7.92 -9.20
N GLU A 348 -14.86 8.64 -8.43
CA GLU A 348 -15.82 9.64 -8.93
C GLU A 348 -15.10 10.79 -9.67
N ALA A 349 -13.88 11.11 -9.26
CA ALA A 349 -13.00 12.07 -9.95
C ALA A 349 -12.18 11.43 -11.10
N SER A 350 -12.45 10.18 -11.48
CA SER A 350 -11.71 9.46 -12.53
C SER A 350 -10.20 9.25 -12.23
N MET A 351 -9.78 9.40 -11.00
CA MET A 351 -8.42 9.07 -10.58
C MET A 351 -8.22 7.55 -10.54
N LYS A 352 -6.97 7.11 -10.76
CA LYS A 352 -6.60 5.70 -10.57
C LYS A 352 -6.35 5.44 -9.10
N ASN A 353 -6.78 4.28 -8.58
CA ASN A 353 -6.36 3.84 -7.26
C ASN A 353 -5.32 2.72 -7.36
N VAL A 354 -4.35 2.75 -6.46
CA VAL A 354 -3.29 1.77 -6.27
C VAL A 354 -3.41 1.26 -4.84
N ILE A 355 -3.85 0.03 -4.64
CA ILE A 355 -3.86 -0.54 -3.30
C ILE A 355 -2.45 -0.98 -2.91
N SER A 356 -2.06 -0.72 -1.67
CA SER A 356 -0.67 -0.90 -1.25
C SER A 356 -0.54 -1.66 0.06
N HIS A 357 0.57 -2.41 0.15
CA HIS A 357 1.10 -2.96 1.38
C HIS A 357 1.75 -1.86 2.26
N ARG A 358 2.31 -2.26 3.40
CA ARG A 358 3.22 -1.44 4.22
C ARG A 358 4.60 -2.10 4.28
N SER A 359 5.61 -1.34 4.71
CA SER A 359 6.98 -1.87 4.91
C SER A 359 7.02 -3.02 5.92
N GLY A 360 6.32 -2.90 7.06
CA GLY A 360 6.07 -4.00 8.00
C GLY A 360 4.76 -4.70 7.68
N GLU A 361 4.82 -5.89 7.10
CA GLU A 361 3.66 -6.67 6.66
C GLU A 361 3.45 -7.91 7.50
N THR A 362 2.21 -8.41 7.48
CA THR A 362 1.85 -9.74 7.95
C THR A 362 1.63 -10.67 6.75
N THR A 363 1.40 -11.96 7.00
CA THR A 363 1.03 -12.92 5.95
C THR A 363 -0.42 -12.83 5.52
N ASP A 364 -1.20 -11.89 6.07
CA ASP A 364 -2.57 -11.64 5.67
C ASP A 364 -2.65 -11.16 4.21
N ASP A 365 -3.63 -11.65 3.47
CA ASP A 365 -3.79 -11.40 2.02
C ASP A 365 -4.93 -10.44 1.68
N PHE A 366 -5.57 -9.82 2.67
CA PHE A 366 -6.79 -9.01 2.48
C PHE A 366 -6.65 -7.94 1.40
N ILE A 367 -5.46 -7.33 1.21
CA ILE A 367 -5.27 -6.31 0.16
C ILE A 367 -5.36 -6.90 -1.25
N ALA A 368 -5.10 -8.19 -1.44
CA ALA A 368 -5.34 -8.87 -2.72
C ALA A 368 -6.84 -8.84 -3.06
N HIS A 369 -7.69 -9.24 -2.11
CA HIS A 369 -9.14 -9.18 -2.27
C HIS A 369 -9.65 -7.74 -2.44
N LEU A 370 -9.16 -6.79 -1.63
CA LEU A 370 -9.58 -5.40 -1.74
C LEU A 370 -9.16 -4.76 -3.05
N SER A 371 -8.03 -5.16 -3.66
CA SER A 371 -7.60 -4.65 -4.96
C SER A 371 -8.61 -4.96 -6.07
N ILE A 372 -9.28 -6.10 -5.97
CA ILE A 372 -10.35 -6.50 -6.89
C ILE A 372 -11.66 -5.81 -6.51
N ALA A 373 -12.03 -5.82 -5.23
CA ALA A 373 -13.26 -5.19 -4.73
C ALA A 373 -13.34 -3.70 -5.12
N PHE A 374 -12.21 -3.00 -5.09
CA PHE A 374 -12.11 -1.59 -5.43
C PHE A 374 -11.73 -1.34 -6.90
N SER A 375 -11.65 -2.37 -7.73
CA SER A 375 -11.26 -2.29 -9.15
C SER A 375 -9.93 -1.53 -9.33
N SER A 376 -8.97 -1.78 -8.45
CA SER A 376 -7.68 -1.09 -8.42
C SER A 376 -6.90 -1.27 -9.72
N SER A 377 -6.23 -0.21 -10.17
CA SER A 377 -5.40 -0.27 -11.38
C SER A 377 -4.12 -1.07 -11.13
N TYR A 378 -3.57 -0.94 -9.92
CA TYR A 378 -2.36 -1.62 -9.48
C TYR A 378 -2.51 -2.14 -8.05
N ILE A 379 -1.73 -3.18 -7.74
CA ILE A 379 -1.41 -3.59 -6.38
C ILE A 379 0.09 -3.41 -6.15
N LYS A 380 0.46 -2.52 -5.23
CA LYS A 380 1.84 -2.29 -4.78
C LYS A 380 2.08 -3.21 -3.58
N THR A 381 2.83 -4.30 -3.77
CA THR A 381 3.05 -5.30 -2.71
C THR A 381 4.41 -5.98 -2.77
N GLY A 382 5.43 -5.31 -3.30
CA GLY A 382 6.75 -5.88 -3.47
C GLY A 382 6.82 -6.90 -4.60
N THR A 383 7.97 -7.58 -4.71
CA THR A 383 8.25 -8.55 -5.79
C THR A 383 8.52 -9.95 -5.24
N ILE A 384 9.20 -10.05 -4.11
CA ILE A 384 9.57 -11.29 -3.41
C ILE A 384 9.38 -11.11 -1.90
N GLY A 385 9.50 -12.20 -1.14
CA GLY A 385 9.29 -12.20 0.33
C GLY A 385 7.99 -12.91 0.68
N GLY A 386 7.98 -13.73 1.74
CA GLY A 386 6.85 -14.60 2.08
C GLY A 386 5.54 -13.82 2.29
N GLU A 387 5.62 -12.72 3.03
CA GLU A 387 4.51 -11.81 3.32
C GLU A 387 3.97 -11.09 2.06
N ARG A 388 4.85 -10.86 1.06
CA ARG A 388 4.48 -10.27 -0.23
C ARG A 388 3.86 -11.32 -1.15
N LEU A 389 4.49 -12.51 -1.19
CA LEU A 389 3.99 -13.65 -1.98
C LEU A 389 2.61 -14.13 -1.51
N ALA A 390 2.27 -13.97 -0.23
CA ALA A 390 0.92 -14.29 0.26
C ALA A 390 -0.15 -13.56 -0.56
N LYS A 391 0.02 -12.26 -0.81
CA LYS A 391 -0.90 -11.44 -1.59
C LYS A 391 -0.83 -11.74 -3.09
N LEU A 392 0.40 -11.88 -3.63
CA LEU A 392 0.59 -12.16 -5.05
C LEU A 392 0.03 -13.53 -5.45
N ASN A 393 0.28 -14.57 -4.65
CA ASN A 393 -0.24 -15.91 -4.90
C ASN A 393 -1.77 -15.98 -4.73
N GLU A 394 -2.34 -15.17 -3.83
CA GLU A 394 -3.80 -15.07 -3.70
C GLU A 394 -4.44 -14.51 -4.97
N LEU A 395 -3.85 -13.47 -5.57
CA LEU A 395 -4.33 -12.96 -6.86
C LEU A 395 -4.20 -13.97 -8.01
N VAL A 396 -3.21 -14.86 -7.97
CA VAL A 396 -3.14 -15.98 -8.94
C VAL A 396 -4.33 -16.93 -8.76
N ARG A 397 -4.66 -17.31 -7.50
CA ARG A 397 -5.85 -18.18 -7.21
C ARG A 397 -7.14 -17.51 -7.66
N ILE A 398 -7.29 -16.21 -7.36
CA ILE A 398 -8.48 -15.46 -7.78
C ILE A 398 -8.54 -15.34 -9.31
N GLU A 399 -7.40 -15.18 -10.00
CA GLU A 399 -7.37 -15.19 -11.47
C GLU A 399 -7.89 -16.50 -12.04
N GLU A 400 -7.54 -17.63 -11.44
CA GLU A 400 -8.03 -18.96 -11.84
C GLU A 400 -9.54 -19.08 -11.60
N GLU A 401 -10.02 -18.70 -10.40
CA GLU A 401 -11.45 -18.69 -10.06
C GLU A 401 -12.28 -17.81 -11.02
N LEU A 402 -11.75 -16.70 -11.48
CA LEU A 402 -12.46 -15.79 -12.39
C LEU A 402 -12.52 -16.29 -13.84
N LYS A 403 -11.75 -17.32 -14.20
CA LYS A 403 -11.76 -17.95 -15.53
C LYS A 403 -12.73 -19.13 -15.62
N GLU A 404 -13.14 -19.66 -14.48
CA GLU A 404 -14.18 -20.69 -14.36
C GLU A 404 -15.59 -20.09 -14.45
#